data_cea89b21dc872aaf2b409a85f33fae16
#
_entry.id   cea89b21dc872aaf2b409a85f33fae16
#
_cell.length_a   1.000
_cell.length_b   1.000
_cell.length_c   1.000
_cell.angle_alpha   90.00
_cell.angle_beta   90.00
_cell.angle_gamma   90.00
#
_symmetry.space_group_name_H-M   'P 1'
#
loop_
_entity.id
_entity.type
_entity.pdbx_description
1 polymer ?
#
loop_
_entity_poly.entity_id
_entity_poly.type
_entity_poly.pdbx_seq_one_letter_code
_entity_poly.pdbx_strand_id
1 'polypeptide(L)'
;MLIVRRHGTRGTERIQQEMEEVFRSLVISSRPLSRSHVGVWRPPVEVYECDTALVVTVEIAGVREDELQVVVDDTVLHITGTRPNVAPHPKRTYHEMGIAYGPF
;
A
#
# COMPACT_ATOMS: atom_id res chain seq x y z
N MET A 1 7.25 -1.46 -7.65
CA MET A 1 5.81 -1.84 -7.66
C MET A 1 5.63 -3.13 -6.86
N LEU A 2 4.72 -3.13 -5.93
CA LEU A 2 4.34 -4.30 -5.14
C LEU A 2 3.02 -4.84 -5.65
N ILE A 3 2.95 -6.15 -5.90
CA ILE A 3 1.72 -6.85 -6.27
C ILE A 3 1.46 -7.93 -5.23
N VAL A 4 0.34 -7.83 -4.53
CA VAL A 4 -0.13 -8.84 -3.58
C VAL A 4 -1.29 -9.60 -4.21
N ARG A 5 -1.18 -10.92 -4.29
CA ARG A 5 -2.23 -11.80 -4.81
C ARG A 5 -2.69 -12.75 -3.72
N ARG A 6 -3.95 -12.76 -3.45
CA ARG A 6 -4.55 -13.78 -2.59
C ARG A 6 -5.34 -14.76 -3.45
N HIS A 7 -4.95 -16.03 -3.39
CA HIS A 7 -5.68 -17.11 -4.03
C HIS A 7 -6.64 -17.74 -3.01
N GLY A 8 -7.92 -17.74 -3.35
CA GLY A 8 -8.93 -18.43 -2.55
C GLY A 8 -9.07 -19.88 -3.02
N THR A 9 -8.98 -20.83 -2.09
CA THR A 9 -9.13 -22.27 -2.37
C THR A 9 -10.48 -22.84 -1.94
N ARG A 10 -11.40 -22.04 -1.40
CA ARG A 10 -12.70 -22.53 -0.87
C ARG A 10 -13.84 -21.58 -1.26
N GLY A 11 -14.79 -22.11 -2.07
CA GLY A 11 -16.15 -21.60 -2.30
C GLY A 11 -16.26 -20.14 -2.68
N THR A 12 -16.81 -19.88 -3.86
CA THR A 12 -16.97 -18.54 -4.46
C THR A 12 -17.68 -17.52 -3.57
N GLU A 13 -18.63 -17.94 -2.73
CA GLU A 13 -19.40 -17.03 -1.86
C GLU A 13 -18.58 -16.49 -0.68
N ARG A 14 -17.72 -17.31 -0.10
CA ARG A 14 -16.88 -16.91 1.02
C ARG A 14 -15.73 -16.00 0.60
N ILE A 15 -15.22 -16.22 -0.61
CA ILE A 15 -14.21 -15.36 -1.23
C ILE A 15 -14.78 -13.98 -1.52
N GLN A 16 -16.01 -13.88 -2.02
CA GLN A 16 -16.66 -12.58 -2.30
C GLN A 16 -16.88 -11.77 -1.02
N GLN A 17 -17.32 -12.39 0.07
CA GLN A 17 -17.49 -11.69 1.35
C GLN A 17 -16.17 -11.20 1.94
N GLU A 18 -15.14 -12.04 1.95
CA GLU A 18 -13.79 -11.64 2.41
C GLU A 18 -13.19 -10.54 1.54
N MET A 19 -13.42 -10.57 0.23
CA MET A 19 -13.00 -9.55 -0.71
C MET A 19 -13.73 -8.21 -0.50
N GLU A 20 -15.03 -8.24 -0.26
CA GLU A 20 -15.81 -7.03 0.04
C GLU A 20 -15.34 -6.36 1.34
N GLU A 21 -15.03 -7.14 2.36
CA GLU A 21 -14.53 -6.61 3.63
C GLU A 21 -13.13 -5.99 3.48
N VAL A 22 -12.22 -6.64 2.78
CA VAL A 22 -10.89 -6.09 2.45
C VAL A 22 -11.03 -4.82 1.62
N PHE A 23 -11.90 -4.82 0.61
CA PHE A 23 -12.16 -3.65 -0.22
C PHE A 23 -12.75 -2.49 0.58
N ARG A 24 -13.72 -2.74 1.46
CA ARG A 24 -14.26 -1.72 2.37
C ARG A 24 -13.19 -1.16 3.29
N SER A 25 -12.33 -2.00 3.83
CA SER A 25 -11.23 -1.58 4.69
C SER A 25 -10.23 -0.70 3.96
N LEU A 26 -9.86 -1.05 2.72
CA LEU A 26 -9.00 -0.26 1.86
C LEU A 26 -9.64 1.09 1.47
N VAL A 27 -10.93 1.09 1.13
CA VAL A 27 -11.67 2.32 0.80
C VAL A 27 -11.83 3.23 2.02
N ILE A 28 -12.09 2.67 3.20
CA ILE A 28 -12.19 3.44 4.45
C ILE A 28 -10.82 4.02 4.84
N SER A 29 -9.76 3.27 4.66
CA SER A 29 -8.41 3.76 4.93
C SER A 29 -7.90 4.74 3.87
N SER A 30 -8.52 4.82 2.71
CA SER A 30 -8.23 5.82 1.68
C SER A 30 -8.88 7.19 1.95
N ARG A 31 -9.73 7.32 2.99
CA ARG A 31 -10.17 8.65 3.44
C ARG A 31 -8.95 9.46 3.86
N PRO A 32 -8.89 10.76 3.50
CA PRO A 32 -7.82 11.61 3.97
C PRO A 32 -7.79 11.54 5.49
N LEU A 33 -6.79 10.86 6.03
CA LEU A 33 -6.53 10.86 7.46
C LEU A 33 -6.40 12.31 7.90
N SER A 34 -7.18 12.68 8.89
CA SER A 34 -7.08 13.98 9.53
C SER A 34 -5.61 14.27 9.82
N ARG A 35 -5.23 15.52 9.78
CA ARG A 35 -3.86 16.08 9.92
C ARG A 35 -3.00 15.53 11.09
N SER A 36 -3.45 14.53 11.83
CA SER A 36 -2.74 13.93 12.98
C SER A 36 -1.65 12.93 12.63
N HIS A 37 -1.52 12.52 11.36
CA HIS A 37 -0.40 11.67 10.91
C HIS A 37 0.64 12.47 10.14
N VAL A 38 1.22 13.43 10.82
CA VAL A 38 2.35 14.20 10.32
C VAL A 38 3.52 13.24 10.06
N GLY A 39 3.94 13.13 8.81
CA GLY A 39 5.14 12.38 8.41
C GLY A 39 4.91 11.03 7.72
N VAL A 40 3.67 10.56 7.56
CA VAL A 40 3.34 9.35 6.80
C VAL A 40 2.71 9.73 5.47
N TRP A 41 3.27 9.24 4.37
CA TRP A 41 2.70 9.43 3.06
C TRP A 41 1.98 8.17 2.56
N ARG A 42 1.11 8.32 1.57
CA ARG A 42 0.35 7.22 1.00
C ARG A 42 0.79 6.95 -0.43
N PRO A 43 1.32 5.75 -0.69
CA PRO A 43 1.57 5.31 -2.05
C PRO A 43 0.27 5.19 -2.85
N PRO A 44 0.27 5.48 -4.14
CA PRO A 44 -0.84 5.15 -5.03
C PRO A 44 -1.10 3.65 -5.06
N VAL A 45 -2.37 3.27 -5.01
CA VAL A 45 -2.80 1.86 -4.93
C VAL A 45 -3.88 1.58 -5.97
N GLU A 46 -3.78 0.44 -6.62
CA GLU A 46 -4.85 -0.18 -7.38
C GLU A 46 -5.27 -1.48 -6.72
N VAL A 47 -6.56 -1.75 -6.69
CA VAL A 47 -7.11 -3.02 -6.23
C VAL A 47 -8.10 -3.53 -7.26
N TYR A 48 -7.93 -4.75 -7.72
CA TYR A 48 -8.85 -5.39 -8.64
C TYR A 48 -9.06 -6.86 -8.33
N GLU A 49 -10.20 -7.37 -8.72
CA GLU A 49 -10.54 -8.79 -8.67
C GLU A 49 -10.34 -9.46 -10.02
N CYS A 50 -9.90 -10.70 -9.99
CA CYS A 50 -9.97 -11.63 -11.09
C CYS A 50 -10.60 -12.94 -10.59
N ASP A 51 -10.83 -13.89 -11.50
CA ASP A 51 -11.57 -15.14 -11.18
C ASP A 51 -11.01 -15.91 -9.97
N THR A 52 -9.74 -15.77 -9.66
CA THR A 52 -9.04 -16.58 -8.65
C THR A 52 -8.37 -15.78 -7.56
N ALA A 53 -8.32 -14.45 -7.67
CA ALA A 53 -7.52 -13.63 -6.76
C ALA A 53 -8.04 -12.20 -6.61
N LEU A 54 -7.78 -11.63 -5.46
CA LEU A 54 -7.74 -10.19 -5.23
C LEU A 54 -6.29 -9.72 -5.43
N VAL A 55 -6.09 -8.73 -6.28
CA VAL A 55 -4.76 -8.18 -6.59
C VAL A 55 -4.67 -6.75 -6.09
N VAL A 56 -3.66 -6.49 -5.30
CA VAL A 56 -3.31 -5.14 -4.82
C VAL A 56 -1.98 -4.73 -5.42
N THR A 57 -1.98 -3.64 -6.17
CA THR A 57 -0.78 -3.05 -6.76
C THR A 57 -0.47 -1.75 -6.05
N VAL A 58 0.76 -1.59 -5.59
CA VAL A 58 1.22 -0.40 -4.88
C VAL A 58 2.41 0.20 -5.61
N GLU A 59 2.37 1.49 -5.88
CA GLU A 59 3.46 2.23 -6.53
C GLU A 59 4.44 2.74 -5.47
N ILE A 60 5.57 2.03 -5.34
CA ILE A 60 6.59 2.28 -4.31
C ILE A 60 8.01 2.21 -4.89
N ALA A 61 8.24 2.88 -6.00
CA ALA A 61 9.56 2.93 -6.62
C ALA A 61 10.66 3.35 -5.61
N GLY A 62 11.79 2.68 -5.64
CA GLY A 62 12.92 2.96 -4.76
C GLY A 62 12.83 2.36 -3.35
N VAL A 63 11.75 1.66 -3.02
CA VAL A 63 11.63 0.92 -1.76
C VAL A 63 12.22 -0.48 -1.95
N ARG A 64 13.11 -0.87 -1.05
CA ARG A 64 13.70 -2.20 -1.05
C ARG A 64 12.77 -3.20 -0.38
N GLU A 65 12.88 -4.46 -0.79
CA GLU A 65 12.04 -5.53 -0.24
C GLU A 65 12.22 -5.72 1.27
N ASP A 66 13.44 -5.56 1.77
CA ASP A 66 13.76 -5.64 3.20
C ASP A 66 13.24 -4.44 4.03
N GLU A 67 12.84 -3.36 3.36
CA GLU A 67 12.24 -2.17 3.97
C GLU A 67 10.70 -2.17 3.93
N LEU A 68 10.14 -3.24 3.38
CA LEU A 68 8.71 -3.40 3.17
C LEU A 68 8.15 -4.46 4.11
N GLN A 69 7.04 -4.15 4.75
CA GLN A 69 6.27 -5.09 5.55
C GLN A 69 4.86 -5.24 5.00
N VAL A 70 4.45 -6.47 4.77
CA VAL A 70 3.11 -6.83 4.32
C VAL A 70 2.51 -7.80 5.32
N VAL A 71 1.44 -7.40 5.98
CA VAL A 71 0.76 -8.19 7.01
C VAL A 71 -0.73 -8.24 6.72
N VAL A 72 -1.29 -9.43 6.78
CA VAL A 72 -2.74 -9.65 6.76
C VAL A 72 -3.19 -9.97 8.18
N ASP A 73 -4.02 -9.11 8.73
CA ASP A 73 -4.64 -9.28 10.04
C ASP A 73 -6.15 -9.31 9.85
N ASP A 74 -6.75 -10.50 10.07
CA ASP A 74 -8.16 -10.77 9.82
C ASP A 74 -8.57 -10.36 8.39
N THR A 75 -9.26 -9.26 8.23
CA THR A 75 -9.74 -8.72 6.95
C THR A 75 -8.93 -7.51 6.45
N VAL A 76 -7.89 -7.12 7.18
CA VAL A 76 -7.09 -5.94 6.88
C VAL A 76 -5.73 -6.33 6.33
N LEU A 77 -5.39 -5.77 5.17
CA LEU A 77 -4.05 -5.84 4.58
C LEU A 77 -3.28 -4.57 4.95
N HIS A 78 -2.22 -4.73 5.73
CA HIS A 78 -1.30 -3.67 6.09
C HIS A 78 -0.07 -3.74 5.21
N ILE A 79 0.21 -2.66 4.48
CA ILE A 79 1.42 -2.49 3.70
C ILE A 79 2.13 -1.26 4.23
N THR A 80 3.27 -1.46 4.85
CA THR A 80 4.07 -0.39 5.46
C THR A 80 5.52 -0.51 5.04
N GLY A 81 6.22 0.59 5.08
CA GLY A 81 7.62 0.63 4.74
C GLY A 81 8.18 2.03 4.82
N THR A 82 9.40 2.19 4.32
CA THR A 82 10.08 3.47 4.27
C THR A 82 10.74 3.64 2.90
N ARG A 83 10.44 4.75 2.23
CA ARG A 83 11.17 5.12 1.02
C ARG A 83 12.35 6.01 1.40
N PRO A 84 13.60 5.53 1.25
CA PRO A 84 14.76 6.32 1.59
C PRO A 84 14.98 7.45 0.60
N ASN A 85 15.46 8.59 1.09
CA ASN A 85 15.95 9.66 0.25
C ASN A 85 17.47 9.55 0.11
N VAL A 86 17.90 8.81 -0.89
CA VAL A 86 19.31 8.50 -1.15
C VAL A 86 19.98 9.46 -2.14
N ALA A 87 19.57 10.72 -2.15
CA ALA A 87 20.19 11.69 -3.04
C ALA A 87 21.70 11.83 -2.76
N PRO A 88 22.54 11.82 -3.81
CA PRO A 88 24.00 11.81 -3.68
C PRO A 88 24.59 13.12 -3.14
N HIS A 89 23.80 14.18 -3.10
CA HIS A 89 24.25 15.50 -2.69
C HIS A 89 23.59 15.91 -1.35
N PRO A 90 24.36 16.07 -0.26
CA PRO A 90 23.81 16.41 1.06
C PRO A 90 23.29 17.86 1.14
N LYS A 91 23.89 18.78 0.35
CA LYS A 91 23.41 20.15 0.25
C LYS A 91 22.69 20.35 -1.07
N ARG A 92 21.39 20.65 -1.02
CA ARG A 92 20.56 20.86 -2.19
C ARG A 92 19.44 21.84 -1.92
N THR A 93 19.06 22.54 -2.95
CA THR A 93 17.88 23.40 -2.96
C THR A 93 16.85 22.77 -3.86
N TYR A 94 15.67 22.50 -3.33
CA TYR A 94 14.56 21.96 -4.11
C TYR A 94 13.84 23.08 -4.85
N HIS A 95 13.62 22.88 -6.12
CA HIS A 95 12.74 23.72 -6.94
C HIS A 95 11.33 23.12 -7.04
N GLU A 96 11.24 21.81 -6.90
CA GLU A 96 10.00 21.05 -6.86
C GLU A 96 10.17 19.80 -5.99
N MET A 97 9.17 19.48 -5.18
CA MET A 97 9.18 18.34 -4.26
C MET A 97 7.92 17.48 -4.46
N GLY A 98 7.82 16.85 -5.62
CA GLY A 98 6.68 16.00 -5.98
C GLY A 98 6.83 14.53 -5.56
N ILE A 99 8.00 14.13 -5.03
CA ILE A 99 8.27 12.75 -4.62
C ILE A 99 8.27 12.68 -3.09
N ALA A 100 7.39 11.86 -2.55
CA ALA A 100 7.33 11.61 -1.12
C ALA A 100 8.38 10.60 -0.68
N TYR A 101 9.03 10.85 0.44
CA TYR A 101 10.00 9.97 1.08
C TYR A 101 9.61 9.71 2.53
N GLY A 102 10.26 8.78 3.17
CA GLY A 102 10.02 8.42 4.54
C GLY A 102 8.98 7.31 4.72
N PRO A 103 8.43 7.16 5.91
CA PRO A 103 7.50 6.07 6.23
C PRO A 103 6.16 6.22 5.52
N PHE A 104 5.55 5.09 5.20
CA PHE A 104 4.20 4.96 4.66
C PHE A 104 3.47 3.78 5.27
#